data_22cd3c974a5811ce0ca654ad0738b834
#
_entry.id   22cd3c974a5811ce0ca654ad0738b834
#
_cell.length_a   1.000
_cell.length_b   1.000
_cell.length_c   1.000
_cell.angle_alpha   90.00
_cell.angle_beta   90.00
_cell.angle_gamma   90.00
#
_symmetry.space_group_name_H-M   'P 1'
#
loop_
_entity.id
_entity.type
_entity.pdbx_description
1 polymer ?
#
loop_
_entity_poly.entity_id
_entity_poly.type
_entity_poly.pdbx_seq_one_letter_code
_entity_poly.pdbx_strand_id
1 'polypeptide(L)'
;MEVIDWWYDTFDEGKSVIISDVEELKGVHQVSYNMLKYQNVRKVVVSPLRHKGQIKGFFGVDNPPAVDYSALTMFLDMIGTMLISLLKIRNTFQKEQYNASMSSYSALSEIYLSMHLIDIKTGKYEQIKNAKHVEKECEELDQENFSKRIYTAMKYFCTEMYLSSVLEFVDLSTLDRRLMETNTIVHEFIGTVSGWCRERFIKVDSDEKGRPWHVLYCVEVIDEQK
;
A
#
# COMPACT_ATOMS: atom_id res chain seq x y z
N MET A 1 1.72 -7.80 -25.00
CA MET A 1 0.35 -8.14 -24.65
C MET A 1 -0.39 -8.92 -25.75
N GLU A 2 0.13 -8.96 -26.97
CA GLU A 2 -0.49 -9.63 -28.13
C GLU A 2 -0.59 -11.17 -28.07
N VAL A 3 0.06 -11.83 -27.09
CA VAL A 3 0.20 -13.30 -27.06
C VAL A 3 -1.10 -14.01 -26.71
N ILE A 4 -1.92 -13.39 -25.88
CA ILE A 4 -3.14 -13.99 -25.32
C ILE A 4 -4.39 -13.12 -25.50
N ASP A 5 -4.32 -12.06 -26.30
CA ASP A 5 -5.44 -11.12 -26.45
C ASP A 5 -6.72 -11.83 -26.94
N TRP A 6 -6.58 -12.78 -27.85
CA TRP A 6 -7.69 -13.59 -28.35
C TRP A 6 -8.35 -14.51 -27.31
N TRP A 7 -7.67 -14.79 -26.17
CA TRP A 7 -8.28 -15.52 -25.06
C TRP A 7 -9.40 -14.71 -24.41
N TYR A 8 -9.22 -13.39 -24.37
CA TYR A 8 -10.22 -12.50 -23.79
C TYR A 8 -11.51 -12.48 -24.60
N ASP A 9 -11.46 -12.62 -25.93
CA ASP A 9 -12.65 -12.75 -26.76
C ASP A 9 -13.46 -14.00 -26.34
N THR A 10 -12.77 -15.12 -26.12
CA THR A 10 -13.41 -16.36 -25.64
C THR A 10 -13.94 -16.20 -24.20
N PHE A 11 -13.17 -15.49 -23.35
CA PHE A 11 -13.62 -15.23 -21.98
C PHE A 11 -14.85 -14.33 -21.97
N ASP A 12 -14.94 -13.31 -22.81
CA ASP A 12 -16.09 -12.41 -22.89
C ASP A 12 -17.35 -13.12 -23.34
N GLU A 13 -17.24 -14.19 -24.12
CA GLU A 13 -18.34 -15.12 -24.42
C GLU A 13 -18.76 -16.01 -23.24
N GLY A 14 -18.09 -15.90 -22.10
CA GLY A 14 -18.37 -16.72 -20.91
C GLY A 14 -17.72 -18.10 -20.93
N LYS A 15 -16.81 -18.36 -21.86
CA LYS A 15 -16.18 -19.67 -22.08
C LYS A 15 -14.76 -19.72 -21.56
N SER A 16 -14.25 -20.92 -21.31
CA SER A 16 -12.83 -21.22 -21.08
C SER A 16 -12.12 -21.49 -22.40
N VAL A 17 -10.85 -21.14 -22.48
CA VAL A 17 -10.00 -21.48 -23.64
C VAL A 17 -9.54 -22.92 -23.48
N ILE A 18 -9.76 -23.75 -24.53
CA ILE A 18 -9.30 -25.11 -24.60
C ILE A 18 -8.46 -25.25 -25.86
N ILE A 19 -7.20 -25.57 -25.70
CA ILE A 19 -6.27 -25.88 -26.78
C ILE A 19 -5.90 -27.37 -26.64
N SER A 20 -6.52 -28.22 -27.45
CA SER A 20 -6.34 -29.66 -27.41
C SER A 20 -5.03 -30.11 -28.06
N ASP A 21 -4.52 -29.32 -28.98
CA ASP A 21 -3.20 -29.46 -29.60
C ASP A 21 -2.67 -28.07 -29.96
N VAL A 22 -1.52 -27.71 -29.41
CA VAL A 22 -0.88 -26.41 -29.68
C VAL A 22 -0.51 -26.25 -31.16
N GLU A 23 -0.35 -27.35 -31.91
CA GLU A 23 -0.07 -27.29 -33.35
C GLU A 23 -1.22 -26.63 -34.15
N GLU A 24 -2.45 -26.64 -33.64
CA GLU A 24 -3.61 -25.96 -34.25
C GLU A 24 -3.46 -24.42 -34.29
N LEU A 25 -2.61 -23.87 -33.44
CA LEU A 25 -2.34 -22.43 -33.39
C LEU A 25 -1.33 -21.96 -34.44
N LYS A 26 -0.65 -22.90 -35.11
CA LYS A 26 0.39 -22.58 -36.08
C LYS A 26 -0.20 -21.87 -37.30
N GLY A 27 0.31 -20.66 -37.57
CA GLY A 27 -0.18 -19.82 -38.68
C GLY A 27 -1.45 -19.04 -38.40
N VAL A 28 -2.20 -19.37 -37.34
CA VAL A 28 -3.41 -18.61 -36.89
C VAL A 28 -3.08 -17.67 -35.74
N HIS A 29 -2.45 -18.21 -34.69
CA HIS A 29 -1.99 -17.46 -33.52
C HIS A 29 -0.50 -17.75 -33.30
N GLN A 30 0.33 -17.33 -34.24
CA GLN A 30 1.74 -17.73 -34.32
C GLN A 30 2.54 -17.31 -33.06
N VAL A 31 2.23 -16.17 -32.46
CA VAL A 31 2.92 -15.67 -31.25
C VAL A 31 2.62 -16.59 -30.06
N SER A 32 1.34 -16.91 -29.86
CA SER A 32 0.90 -17.88 -28.84
C SER A 32 1.50 -19.27 -29.06
N TYR A 33 1.52 -19.74 -30.32
CA TYR A 33 2.16 -20.99 -30.67
C TYR A 33 3.62 -21.05 -30.25
N ASN A 34 4.40 -20.04 -30.63
CA ASN A 34 5.83 -19.96 -30.31
C ASN A 34 6.09 -19.97 -28.81
N MET A 35 5.28 -19.19 -28.03
CA MET A 35 5.39 -19.12 -26.59
C MET A 35 5.08 -20.45 -25.91
N LEU A 36 3.96 -21.06 -26.25
CA LEU A 36 3.55 -22.35 -25.67
C LEU A 36 4.52 -23.49 -26.04
N LYS A 37 5.03 -23.49 -27.27
CA LYS A 37 6.08 -24.45 -27.68
C LYS A 37 7.39 -24.25 -26.92
N TYR A 38 7.81 -23.00 -26.68
CA TYR A 38 9.00 -22.70 -25.88
C TYR A 38 8.88 -23.24 -24.45
N GLN A 39 7.67 -23.20 -23.90
CA GLN A 39 7.35 -23.71 -22.56
C GLN A 39 7.07 -25.23 -22.53
N ASN A 40 7.25 -25.95 -23.66
CA ASN A 40 6.90 -27.36 -23.80
C ASN A 40 5.43 -27.69 -23.53
N VAL A 41 4.53 -26.72 -23.73
CA VAL A 41 3.09 -26.92 -23.63
C VAL A 41 2.57 -27.53 -24.94
N ARG A 42 1.83 -28.64 -24.82
CA ARG A 42 1.18 -29.34 -25.96
C ARG A 42 -0.32 -29.13 -25.95
N LYS A 43 -0.89 -28.99 -24.77
CA LYS A 43 -2.31 -28.78 -24.51
C LYS A 43 -2.46 -27.78 -23.38
N VAL A 44 -3.50 -26.99 -23.42
CA VAL A 44 -3.79 -26.09 -22.30
C VAL A 44 -5.29 -25.86 -22.14
N VAL A 45 -5.73 -25.80 -20.92
CA VAL A 45 -7.09 -25.37 -20.56
C VAL A 45 -6.99 -24.20 -19.61
N VAL A 46 -7.61 -23.07 -19.97
CA VAL A 46 -7.53 -21.81 -19.22
C VAL A 46 -8.93 -21.32 -18.92
N SER A 47 -9.20 -21.01 -17.66
CA SER A 47 -10.47 -20.41 -17.22
C SER A 47 -10.24 -18.99 -16.68
N PRO A 48 -11.16 -18.07 -16.97
CA PRO A 48 -11.08 -16.70 -16.46
C PRO A 48 -11.44 -16.62 -14.98
N LEU A 49 -10.73 -15.79 -14.24
CA LEU A 49 -11.09 -15.38 -12.89
C LEU A 49 -12.08 -14.21 -12.96
N ARG A 50 -13.34 -14.45 -12.64
CA ARG A 50 -14.42 -13.45 -12.75
C ARG A 50 -14.83 -12.91 -11.40
N HIS A 51 -15.00 -11.61 -11.31
CA HIS A 51 -15.60 -10.94 -10.15
C HIS A 51 -16.62 -9.90 -10.60
N LYS A 52 -17.88 -10.06 -10.19
CA LYS A 52 -18.99 -9.15 -10.57
C LYS A 52 -19.07 -8.92 -12.10
N GLY A 53 -18.94 -9.97 -12.88
CA GLY A 53 -18.98 -9.93 -14.34
C GLY A 53 -17.69 -9.44 -15.02
N GLN A 54 -16.70 -8.94 -14.27
CA GLN A 54 -15.43 -8.49 -14.82
C GLN A 54 -14.36 -9.59 -14.72
N ILE A 55 -13.55 -9.74 -15.77
CA ILE A 55 -12.37 -10.60 -15.76
C ILE A 55 -11.28 -9.91 -14.97
N LYS A 56 -10.77 -10.55 -13.91
CA LYS A 56 -9.69 -10.05 -13.04
C LYS A 56 -8.35 -10.73 -13.31
N GLY A 57 -8.37 -11.78 -14.12
CA GLY A 57 -7.23 -12.57 -14.49
C GLY A 57 -7.70 -13.90 -15.06
N PHE A 58 -6.79 -14.80 -15.20
CA PHE A 58 -7.05 -16.19 -15.64
C PHE A 58 -6.06 -17.13 -14.98
N PHE A 59 -6.36 -18.41 -15.02
CA PHE A 59 -5.46 -19.48 -14.62
C PHE A 59 -5.79 -20.73 -15.42
N GLY A 60 -4.87 -21.67 -15.47
CA GLY A 60 -5.08 -22.85 -16.30
C GLY A 60 -4.21 -24.02 -15.91
N VAL A 61 -4.34 -25.09 -16.69
CA VAL A 61 -3.56 -26.31 -16.56
C VAL A 61 -2.88 -26.61 -17.90
N ASP A 62 -1.57 -26.69 -17.85
CA ASP A 62 -0.75 -27.10 -18.98
C ASP A 62 -0.63 -28.61 -19.04
N ASN A 63 -0.69 -29.17 -20.26
CA ASN A 63 -0.56 -30.59 -20.54
C ASN A 63 -1.45 -31.47 -19.64
N PRO A 64 -2.76 -31.18 -19.50
CA PRO A 64 -3.63 -32.02 -18.71
C PRO A 64 -3.58 -33.47 -19.23
N PRO A 65 -3.71 -34.50 -18.37
CA PRO A 65 -3.83 -35.87 -18.81
C PRO A 65 -5.07 -36.02 -19.69
N ALA A 66 -5.28 -37.19 -20.29
CA ALA A 66 -6.47 -37.47 -21.07
C ALA A 66 -7.71 -37.43 -20.13
N VAL A 67 -8.41 -36.29 -20.14
CA VAL A 67 -9.58 -36.02 -19.30
C VAL A 67 -10.70 -35.45 -20.15
N ASP A 68 -11.91 -35.52 -19.62
CA ASP A 68 -13.03 -34.74 -20.13
C ASP A 68 -12.78 -33.25 -19.88
N TYR A 69 -12.57 -32.49 -20.94
CA TYR A 69 -12.33 -31.06 -20.88
C TYR A 69 -13.53 -30.29 -20.27
N SER A 70 -14.75 -30.81 -20.46
CA SER A 70 -15.94 -30.18 -19.83
C SER A 70 -15.90 -30.31 -18.32
N ALA A 71 -15.54 -31.45 -17.77
CA ALA A 71 -15.35 -31.66 -16.35
C ALA A 71 -14.18 -30.82 -15.82
N LEU A 72 -13.08 -30.71 -16.57
CA LEU A 72 -11.91 -29.92 -16.19
C LEU A 72 -12.25 -28.40 -16.12
N THR A 73 -12.95 -27.87 -17.13
CA THR A 73 -13.35 -26.46 -17.12
C THR A 73 -14.30 -26.14 -15.96
N MET A 74 -15.28 -27.02 -15.69
CA MET A 74 -16.16 -26.86 -14.53
C MET A 74 -15.39 -26.85 -13.21
N PHE A 75 -14.40 -27.71 -13.07
CA PHE A 75 -13.53 -27.77 -11.89
C PHE A 75 -12.67 -26.48 -11.77
N LEU A 76 -12.12 -26.00 -12.86
CA LEU A 76 -11.36 -24.74 -12.87
C LEU A 76 -12.28 -23.56 -12.49
N ASP A 77 -13.48 -23.46 -13.02
CA ASP A 77 -14.44 -22.39 -12.68
C ASP A 77 -14.79 -22.40 -11.20
N MET A 78 -14.96 -23.59 -10.60
CA MET A 78 -15.18 -23.73 -9.16
C MET A 78 -13.95 -23.23 -8.36
N ILE A 79 -12.75 -23.63 -8.74
CA ILE A 79 -11.51 -23.15 -8.11
C ILE A 79 -11.37 -21.63 -8.30
N GLY A 80 -11.65 -21.11 -9.48
CA GLY A 80 -11.60 -19.68 -9.78
C GLY A 80 -12.51 -18.86 -8.86
N THR A 81 -13.74 -19.35 -8.66
CA THR A 81 -14.69 -18.73 -7.73
C THR A 81 -14.17 -18.74 -6.28
N MET A 82 -13.59 -19.84 -5.86
CA MET A 82 -12.98 -19.97 -4.54
C MET A 82 -11.79 -19.02 -4.37
N LEU A 83 -10.89 -18.93 -5.33
CA LEU A 83 -9.72 -18.04 -5.31
C LEU A 83 -10.14 -16.57 -5.20
N ILE A 84 -11.11 -16.15 -6.02
CA ILE A 84 -11.65 -14.78 -5.95
C ILE A 84 -12.26 -14.48 -4.56
N SER A 85 -12.97 -15.45 -3.99
CA SER A 85 -13.56 -15.30 -2.66
C SER A 85 -12.49 -15.16 -1.56
N LEU A 86 -11.43 -15.97 -1.62
CA LEU A 86 -10.31 -15.90 -0.68
C LEU A 86 -9.55 -14.57 -0.79
N LEU A 87 -9.30 -14.09 -2.02
CA LEU A 87 -8.65 -12.80 -2.24
C LEU A 87 -9.50 -11.64 -1.68
N LYS A 88 -10.82 -11.71 -1.85
CA LYS A 88 -11.74 -10.72 -1.28
C LYS A 88 -11.70 -10.71 0.24
N ILE A 89 -11.77 -11.88 0.88
CA ILE A 89 -11.71 -12.01 2.34
C ILE A 89 -10.40 -11.41 2.86
N ARG A 90 -9.27 -11.76 2.25
CA ARG A 90 -7.95 -11.21 2.61
C ARG A 90 -7.92 -9.69 2.51
N ASN A 91 -8.38 -9.12 1.39
CA ASN A 91 -8.38 -7.67 1.19
C ASN A 91 -9.31 -6.95 2.17
N THR A 92 -10.48 -7.54 2.48
CA THR A 92 -11.41 -6.98 3.47
C THR A 92 -10.78 -6.99 4.85
N PHE A 93 -10.18 -8.11 5.26
CA PHE A 93 -9.52 -8.24 6.56
C PHE A 93 -8.35 -7.24 6.73
N GLN A 94 -7.51 -7.07 5.70
CA GLN A 94 -6.44 -6.07 5.73
C GLN A 94 -7.00 -4.65 5.88
N LYS A 95 -8.07 -4.32 5.17
CA LYS A 95 -8.72 -3.01 5.27
C LYS A 95 -9.37 -2.78 6.64
N GLU A 96 -9.98 -3.80 7.23
CA GLU A 96 -10.57 -3.70 8.57
C GLU A 96 -9.50 -3.52 9.65
N GLN A 97 -8.38 -4.25 9.58
CA GLN A 97 -7.25 -4.05 10.49
C GLN A 97 -6.68 -2.64 10.38
N TYR A 98 -6.49 -2.15 9.16
CA TYR A 98 -6.01 -0.79 8.91
C TYR A 98 -6.97 0.26 9.49
N ASN A 99 -8.27 0.13 9.23
CA ASN A 99 -9.28 1.07 9.75
C ASN A 99 -9.38 1.03 11.29
N ALA A 100 -9.25 -0.14 11.90
CA ALA A 100 -9.24 -0.27 13.36
C ALA A 100 -8.03 0.43 13.99
N SER A 101 -6.85 0.29 13.39
CA SER A 101 -5.64 1.00 13.82
C SER A 101 -5.80 2.52 13.70
N MET A 102 -6.34 3.00 12.58
CA MET A 102 -6.62 4.42 12.35
C MET A 102 -7.64 4.99 13.33
N SER A 103 -8.71 4.26 13.62
CA SER A 103 -9.69 4.68 14.63
C SER A 103 -9.06 4.81 16.02
N SER A 104 -8.15 3.90 16.38
CA SER A 104 -7.43 3.95 17.65
C SER A 104 -6.49 5.17 17.71
N TYR A 105 -5.75 5.46 16.64
CA TYR A 105 -4.92 6.68 16.56
C TYR A 105 -5.77 7.95 16.62
N SER A 106 -6.91 7.98 15.95
CA SER A 106 -7.82 9.13 15.97
C SER A 106 -8.35 9.43 17.38
N ALA A 107 -8.71 8.40 18.15
CA ALA A 107 -9.16 8.58 19.53
C ALA A 107 -8.07 9.14 20.44
N LEU A 108 -6.82 8.70 20.27
CA LEU A 108 -5.66 9.21 21.02
C LEU A 108 -5.24 10.61 20.56
N SER A 109 -5.62 11.03 19.37
CA SER A 109 -5.16 12.27 18.77
C SER A 109 -5.75 13.53 19.40
N GLU A 110 -6.78 13.43 20.27
CA GLU A 110 -7.45 14.59 20.88
C GLU A 110 -6.47 15.52 21.63
N ILE A 111 -5.40 14.97 22.19
CA ILE A 111 -4.38 15.71 22.94
C ILE A 111 -3.31 16.36 22.05
N TYR A 112 -3.29 16.01 20.74
CA TYR A 112 -2.25 16.49 19.83
C TYR A 112 -2.75 17.61 18.92
N LEU A 113 -1.90 18.59 18.63
CA LEU A 113 -2.12 19.61 17.58
C LEU A 113 -2.06 19.01 16.18
N SER A 114 -1.11 18.12 15.97
CA SER A 114 -0.97 17.38 14.71
C SER A 114 -0.47 15.98 14.95
N MET A 115 -0.88 15.06 14.06
CA MET A 115 -0.48 13.66 14.11
C MET A 115 -0.43 13.09 12.70
N HIS A 116 0.71 12.48 12.34
CA HIS A 116 0.98 11.93 11.01
C HIS A 116 1.62 10.56 11.13
N LEU A 117 1.11 9.59 10.40
CA LEU A 117 1.77 8.29 10.20
C LEU A 117 2.66 8.38 8.95
N ILE A 118 3.93 8.02 9.07
CA ILE A 118 4.95 8.24 8.04
C ILE A 118 5.64 6.92 7.72
N ASP A 119 5.73 6.58 6.44
CA ASP A 119 6.68 5.59 5.93
C ASP A 119 8.03 6.28 5.72
N ILE A 120 9.02 5.98 6.56
CA ILE A 120 10.32 6.67 6.51
C ILE A 120 11.16 6.30 5.29
N LYS A 121 10.87 5.17 4.62
CA LYS A 121 11.60 4.75 3.41
C LYS A 121 11.15 5.52 2.18
N THR A 122 9.87 5.80 2.08
CA THR A 122 9.28 6.47 0.90
C THR A 122 9.03 7.96 1.13
N GLY A 123 8.99 8.40 2.38
CA GLY A 123 8.56 9.75 2.77
C GLY A 123 7.05 9.99 2.61
N LYS A 124 6.29 8.97 2.19
CA LYS A 124 4.83 9.04 2.15
C LYS A 124 4.27 9.10 3.55
N TYR A 125 3.15 9.80 3.70
CA TYR A 125 2.52 9.94 5.00
C TYR A 125 1.01 9.99 4.90
N GLU A 126 0.37 9.72 6.03
CA GLU A 126 -1.06 9.87 6.22
C GLU A 126 -1.31 10.84 7.38
N GLN A 127 -2.11 11.86 7.11
CA GLN A 127 -2.53 12.82 8.12
C GLN A 127 -3.67 12.22 8.95
N ILE A 128 -3.44 11.97 10.23
CA ILE A 128 -4.46 11.49 11.18
C ILE A 128 -5.21 12.67 11.78
N LYS A 129 -4.49 13.72 12.16
CA LYS A 129 -5.06 14.94 12.73
C LYS A 129 -4.21 16.17 12.40
N ASN A 130 -4.88 17.29 12.17
CA ASN A 130 -4.33 18.63 12.29
C ASN A 130 -5.32 19.51 13.03
N ALA A 131 -4.84 20.39 13.89
CA ALA A 131 -5.65 21.46 14.44
C ALA A 131 -6.07 22.43 13.31
N LYS A 132 -7.26 23.00 13.39
CA LYS A 132 -7.85 23.85 12.31
C LYS A 132 -6.94 24.98 11.85
N HIS A 133 -6.21 25.61 12.76
CA HIS A 133 -5.26 26.68 12.41
C HIS A 133 -4.01 26.16 11.69
N VAL A 134 -3.56 24.93 12.00
CA VAL A 134 -2.46 24.26 11.29
C VAL A 134 -2.91 23.81 9.91
N GLU A 135 -4.12 23.28 9.81
CA GLU A 135 -4.68 22.78 8.56
C GLU A 135 -4.74 23.87 7.49
N LYS A 136 -5.28 25.03 7.84
CA LYS A 136 -5.43 26.17 6.92
C LYS A 136 -4.09 26.65 6.35
N GLU A 137 -3.06 26.77 7.18
CA GLU A 137 -1.73 27.22 6.74
C GLU A 137 -0.96 26.15 5.97
N CYS A 138 -1.40 24.87 6.08
CA CYS A 138 -0.76 23.72 5.45
C CYS A 138 -1.47 23.22 4.18
N GLU A 139 -2.58 23.85 3.75
CA GLU A 139 -3.34 23.40 2.57
C GLU A 139 -2.51 23.40 1.27
N GLU A 140 -1.63 24.40 1.12
CA GLU A 140 -0.79 24.56 -0.08
C GLU A 140 0.55 23.80 0.00
N LEU A 141 0.83 23.11 1.11
CA LEU A 141 2.09 22.37 1.28
C LEU A 141 2.06 21.03 0.54
N ASP A 142 3.26 20.48 0.34
CA ASP A 142 3.44 19.18 -0.33
C ASP A 142 2.58 18.09 0.35
N GLN A 143 1.68 17.49 -0.42
CA GLN A 143 0.75 16.46 0.06
C GLN A 143 1.30 15.04 -0.08
N GLU A 144 2.42 14.87 -0.78
CA GLU A 144 2.98 13.55 -1.08
C GLU A 144 4.22 13.22 -0.26
N ASN A 145 5.01 14.24 0.13
CA ASN A 145 6.29 14.05 0.80
C ASN A 145 6.35 14.79 2.14
N PHE A 146 6.40 14.01 3.22
CA PHE A 146 6.43 14.54 4.58
C PHE A 146 7.63 15.44 4.85
N SER A 147 8.84 15.06 4.40
CA SER A 147 10.05 15.86 4.65
C SER A 147 9.93 17.29 4.10
N LYS A 148 9.39 17.43 2.89
CA LYS A 148 9.18 18.76 2.29
C LYS A 148 8.10 19.53 3.03
N ARG A 149 6.99 18.84 3.36
CA ARG A 149 5.87 19.44 4.09
C ARG A 149 6.31 19.94 5.45
N ILE A 150 6.92 19.10 6.28
CA ILE A 150 7.27 19.44 7.65
C ILE A 150 8.34 20.54 7.72
N TYR A 151 9.33 20.49 6.81
CA TYR A 151 10.35 21.54 6.73
C TYR A 151 9.74 22.92 6.47
N THR A 152 8.76 23.01 5.57
CA THR A 152 8.07 24.26 5.27
C THR A 152 7.15 24.66 6.42
N ALA A 153 6.38 23.73 6.98
CA ALA A 153 5.48 23.99 8.09
C ALA A 153 6.24 24.55 9.32
N MET A 154 7.38 23.97 9.67
CA MET A 154 8.14 24.43 10.84
C MET A 154 8.68 25.84 10.71
N LYS A 155 8.93 26.33 9.49
CA LYS A 155 9.28 27.74 9.27
C LYS A 155 8.15 28.72 9.62
N TYR A 156 6.90 28.26 9.56
CA TYR A 156 5.74 29.08 9.97
C TYR A 156 5.42 28.94 11.45
N PHE A 157 5.51 27.72 11.98
CA PHE A 157 4.99 27.41 13.31
C PHE A 157 6.04 27.41 14.41
N CYS A 158 7.32 27.42 14.09
CA CYS A 158 8.41 27.45 15.08
C CYS A 158 9.03 28.85 15.18
N THR A 159 9.33 29.29 16.41
CA THR A 159 10.09 30.53 16.62
C THR A 159 11.52 30.38 16.11
N GLU A 160 12.12 31.47 15.67
CA GLU A 160 13.47 31.49 15.07
C GLU A 160 14.54 30.87 15.98
N MET A 161 14.41 31.07 17.30
CA MET A 161 15.32 30.51 18.30
C MET A 161 15.41 28.99 18.28
N TYR A 162 14.32 28.29 18.00
CA TYR A 162 14.24 26.82 17.99
C TYR A 162 14.29 26.21 16.59
N LEU A 163 14.19 27.04 15.53
CA LEU A 163 14.03 26.54 14.18
C LEU A 163 15.15 25.56 13.75
N SER A 164 16.41 25.88 14.09
CA SER A 164 17.53 25.01 13.73
C SER A 164 17.44 23.63 14.36
N SER A 165 17.12 23.56 15.66
CA SER A 165 17.01 22.29 16.40
C SER A 165 15.78 21.48 15.97
N VAL A 166 14.67 22.16 15.67
CA VAL A 166 13.46 21.52 15.12
C VAL A 166 13.73 20.92 13.75
N LEU A 167 14.39 21.64 12.84
CA LEU A 167 14.70 21.13 11.50
C LEU A 167 15.66 19.94 11.55
N GLU A 168 16.61 19.92 12.48
CA GLU A 168 17.46 18.75 12.74
C GLU A 168 16.63 17.58 13.32
N PHE A 169 15.69 17.88 14.22
CA PHE A 169 14.84 16.84 14.81
C PHE A 169 13.92 16.17 13.80
N VAL A 170 13.33 16.92 12.88
CA VAL A 170 12.38 16.41 11.87
C VAL A 170 13.05 15.81 10.63
N ASP A 171 14.37 15.76 10.58
CA ASP A 171 15.09 15.11 9.47
C ASP A 171 14.88 13.59 9.47
N LEU A 172 14.02 13.13 8.55
CA LEU A 172 13.68 11.70 8.40
C LEU A 172 14.90 10.85 8.06
N SER A 173 15.91 11.40 7.40
CA SER A 173 17.10 10.65 6.98
C SER A 173 17.94 10.11 8.14
N THR A 174 17.73 10.65 9.34
CA THR A 174 18.44 10.25 10.56
C THR A 174 17.60 9.36 11.49
N LEU A 175 16.31 9.17 11.21
CA LEU A 175 15.38 8.50 12.11
C LEU A 175 15.66 7.00 12.27
N ASP A 176 16.10 6.33 11.24
CA ASP A 176 16.45 4.91 11.30
C ASP A 176 17.50 4.65 12.39
N ARG A 177 18.56 5.46 12.43
CA ARG A 177 19.60 5.39 13.46
C ARG A 177 19.08 5.82 14.83
N ARG A 178 18.33 6.92 14.91
CA ARG A 178 17.86 7.51 16.18
C ARG A 178 16.81 6.66 16.88
N LEU A 179 16.05 5.85 16.15
CA LEU A 179 15.01 4.95 16.68
C LEU A 179 15.45 3.47 16.72
N MET A 180 16.71 3.15 16.47
CA MET A 180 17.22 1.77 16.56
C MET A 180 17.08 1.20 17.98
N GLU A 181 17.52 1.97 18.97
CA GLU A 181 17.60 1.52 20.37
C GLU A 181 16.46 2.05 21.24
N THR A 182 15.62 2.94 20.72
CA THR A 182 14.50 3.53 21.44
C THR A 182 13.23 3.47 20.62
N ASN A 183 12.09 3.42 21.30
CA ASN A 183 10.79 3.45 20.63
C ASN A 183 10.26 4.87 20.43
N THR A 184 10.84 5.86 21.11
CA THR A 184 10.36 7.24 21.06
C THR A 184 11.52 8.20 21.22
N ILE A 185 11.54 9.25 20.41
CA ILE A 185 12.40 10.42 20.58
C ILE A 185 11.52 11.66 20.71
N VAL A 186 11.98 12.62 21.51
CA VAL A 186 11.21 13.81 21.91
C VAL A 186 12.06 15.06 21.76
N HIS A 187 11.44 16.15 21.34
CA HIS A 187 12.03 17.47 21.32
C HIS A 187 10.99 18.52 21.74
N GLU A 188 11.42 19.60 22.38
CA GLU A 188 10.56 20.69 22.83
C GLU A 188 10.98 21.99 22.15
N PHE A 189 9.98 22.78 21.76
CA PHE A 189 10.19 24.07 21.11
C PHE A 189 9.07 25.06 21.42
N ILE A 190 9.32 26.33 21.14
CA ILE A 190 8.27 27.34 21.23
C ILE A 190 7.69 27.60 19.86
N GLY A 191 6.39 27.33 19.73
CA GLY A 191 5.59 27.65 18.55
C GLY A 191 5.23 29.15 18.49
N THR A 192 5.08 29.67 17.27
CA THR A 192 4.72 31.07 17.01
C THR A 192 3.32 31.43 17.52
N VAL A 193 2.41 30.47 17.58
CA VAL A 193 1.00 30.65 17.98
C VAL A 193 0.64 29.82 19.21
N SER A 194 1.21 28.60 19.31
CA SER A 194 0.78 27.59 20.27
C SER A 194 1.54 27.62 21.61
N GLY A 195 2.54 28.51 21.77
CA GLY A 195 3.39 28.51 22.95
C GLY A 195 4.33 27.31 23.01
N TRP A 196 4.57 26.75 24.21
CA TRP A 196 5.42 25.61 24.38
C TRP A 196 4.79 24.36 23.74
N CYS A 197 5.53 23.73 22.83
CA CYS A 197 5.16 22.53 22.12
C CYS A 197 6.18 21.42 22.38
N ARG A 198 5.69 20.19 22.37
CA ARG A 198 6.50 18.99 22.36
C ARG A 198 6.19 18.20 21.13
N GLU A 199 7.22 17.92 20.35
CA GLU A 199 7.15 17.03 19.21
C GLU A 199 7.82 15.69 19.52
N ARG A 200 7.30 14.63 18.91
CA ARG A 200 7.87 13.30 19.08
C ARG A 200 7.72 12.44 17.85
N PHE A 201 8.72 11.56 17.64
CA PHE A 201 8.59 10.41 16.76
C PHE A 201 8.45 9.14 17.59
N ILE A 202 7.44 8.35 17.29
CA ILE A 202 7.15 7.08 17.95
C ILE A 202 7.27 5.98 16.90
N LYS A 203 8.11 4.99 17.14
CA LYS A 203 8.26 3.83 16.27
C LYS A 203 6.99 2.97 16.36
N VAL A 204 6.33 2.75 15.22
CA VAL A 204 5.10 1.94 15.12
C VAL A 204 5.45 0.49 14.82
N ASP A 205 6.32 0.27 13.85
CA ASP A 205 6.80 -1.05 13.46
C ASP A 205 8.26 -1.00 12.95
N SER A 206 8.79 -2.18 12.64
CA SER A 206 10.15 -2.33 12.13
C SER A 206 10.18 -3.41 11.04
N ASP A 207 11.18 -3.33 10.17
CA ASP A 207 11.46 -4.37 9.20
C ASP A 207 12.10 -5.62 9.88
N GLU A 208 12.34 -6.68 9.09
CA GLU A 208 12.96 -7.94 9.57
C GLU A 208 14.35 -7.75 10.21
N LYS A 209 15.00 -6.61 9.96
CA LYS A 209 16.31 -6.24 10.54
C LYS A 209 16.19 -5.34 11.76
N GLY A 210 14.97 -5.11 12.25
CA GLY A 210 14.68 -4.23 13.39
C GLY A 210 14.80 -2.74 13.07
N ARG A 211 14.95 -2.34 11.82
CA ARG A 211 14.99 -0.93 11.43
C ARG A 211 13.58 -0.37 11.38
N PRO A 212 13.33 0.83 11.92
CA PRO A 212 12.03 1.47 11.86
C PRO A 212 11.52 1.55 10.43
N TRP A 213 10.25 1.23 10.22
CA TRP A 213 9.60 1.35 8.92
C TRP A 213 8.53 2.44 8.96
N HIS A 214 7.55 2.30 9.86
CA HIS A 214 6.56 3.34 10.08
C HIS A 214 6.78 4.02 11.41
N VAL A 215 6.64 5.33 11.40
CA VAL A 215 6.73 6.17 12.60
C VAL A 215 5.53 7.09 12.68
N LEU A 216 5.11 7.38 13.90
CA LEU A 216 4.08 8.36 14.20
C LEU A 216 4.76 9.65 14.62
N TYR A 217 4.54 10.73 13.87
CA TYR A 217 4.96 12.07 14.25
C TYR A 217 3.81 12.81 14.93
N CYS A 218 4.03 13.32 16.12
CA CYS A 218 3.00 14.01 16.92
C CYS A 218 3.54 15.30 17.48
N VAL A 219 2.68 16.33 17.53
CA VAL A 219 2.95 17.60 18.21
C VAL A 219 1.83 17.88 19.21
N GLU A 220 2.18 18.15 20.45
CA GLU A 220 1.26 18.55 21.52
C GLU A 220 1.65 19.91 22.10
N VAL A 221 0.67 20.64 22.65
CA VAL A 221 0.94 21.81 23.49
C VAL A 221 1.21 21.33 24.91
N ILE A 222 2.29 21.81 25.49
CA ILE A 222 2.60 21.55 26.89
C ILE A 222 2.38 22.84 27.66
N ASP A 223 1.46 22.79 28.62
CA ASP A 223 1.18 23.96 29.48
C ASP A 223 2.43 24.43 30.20
N GLU A 224 2.52 25.77 30.40
CA GLU A 224 3.59 26.46 31.12
C GLU A 224 3.61 26.11 32.62
N GLN A 225 3.72 24.83 32.96
CA GLN A 225 4.06 24.44 34.34
C GLN A 225 5.51 24.00 34.40
N LYS A 226 6.40 24.98 34.22
CA LYS A 226 7.78 24.95 34.72
C LYS A 226 8.14 26.26 35.36
#